data_d7862a643410d4d85c5a7162bfaff2f6
#
_entry.id   d7862a643410d4d85c5a7162bfaff2f6
#
_cell.length_a   1.000
_cell.length_b   1.000
_cell.length_c   1.000
_cell.angle_alpha   90.00
_cell.angle_beta   90.00
_cell.angle_gamma   90.00
#
_symmetry.space_group_name_H-M   'P 1'
#
loop_
_entity.id
_entity.type
_entity.pdbx_description
1 polymer ?
#
loop_
_entity_poly.entity_id
_entity_poly.type
_entity_poly.pdbx_seq_one_letter_code
_entity_poly.pdbx_strand_id
1 'polypeptide(L)'
;MYKRQVYLIHRRDELRAEKILQDRIFKQEQEGKIEILWDTQLKEVIGDENGVTGIKLDNKGSEIIKEVMGVFIAIGHKPNTEMFSDQLEMDNGYIVIKSGLKGSVTSTSVEGVFAAGDVSDQIYRQAITSAGFGCMAALDAEKYLSEK
;
A
#
# COMPACT_ATOMS: atom_id res chain seq x y z
N MET A 1 28.33 -7.42 17.35
CA MET A 1 27.67 -7.72 16.06
C MET A 1 26.16 -7.61 16.31
N TYR A 2 25.53 -6.51 15.90
CA TYR A 2 24.09 -6.33 16.07
C TYR A 2 23.38 -7.33 15.14
N LYS A 3 22.77 -8.37 15.68
CA LYS A 3 21.81 -9.19 14.94
C LYS A 3 20.59 -8.31 14.66
N ARG A 4 20.45 -7.88 13.43
CA ARG A 4 19.19 -7.26 12.97
C ARG A 4 18.21 -8.39 12.71
N GLN A 5 17.40 -8.72 13.70
CA GLN A 5 16.31 -9.68 13.56
C GLN A 5 15.14 -8.96 12.88
N VAL A 6 14.61 -9.57 11.84
CA VAL A 6 13.39 -9.13 11.16
C VAL A 6 12.28 -10.13 11.42
N TYR A 7 11.15 -9.65 11.92
CA TYR A 7 9.94 -10.46 12.10
C TYR A 7 8.99 -10.18 10.94
N LEU A 8 8.61 -11.22 10.20
CA LEU A 8 7.53 -11.16 9.21
C LEU A 8 6.26 -11.72 9.85
N ILE A 9 5.32 -10.82 10.17
CA ILE A 9 4.08 -11.19 10.84
C ILE A 9 3.02 -11.42 9.76
N HIS A 10 2.46 -12.63 9.71
CA HIS A 10 1.44 -12.99 8.74
C HIS A 10 0.22 -13.63 9.40
N ARG A 11 -0.98 -13.12 9.04
CA ARG A 11 -2.26 -13.55 9.66
C ARG A 11 -2.76 -14.92 9.25
N ARG A 12 -2.07 -15.58 8.31
CA ARG A 12 -2.37 -16.92 7.80
C ARG A 12 -1.14 -17.79 7.88
N ASP A 13 -1.28 -19.03 7.50
CA ASP A 13 -0.23 -20.05 7.43
C ASP A 13 0.47 -20.15 6.07
N GLU A 14 0.09 -19.29 5.11
CA GLU A 14 0.69 -19.23 3.77
C GLU A 14 0.84 -17.81 3.26
N LEU A 15 1.88 -17.53 2.47
CA LEU A 15 2.11 -16.26 1.79
C LEU A 15 1.32 -16.18 0.48
N ARG A 16 0.90 -14.97 0.12
CA ARG A 16 0.21 -14.69 -1.16
C ARG A 16 1.13 -14.07 -2.23
N ALA A 17 2.39 -13.84 -1.87
CA ALA A 17 3.37 -13.25 -2.78
C ALA A 17 3.67 -14.19 -3.97
N GLU A 18 4.28 -13.64 -5.01
CA GLU A 18 4.83 -14.41 -6.13
C GLU A 18 5.82 -15.46 -5.61
N LYS A 19 5.82 -16.64 -6.24
CA LYS A 19 6.62 -17.79 -5.77
C LYS A 19 8.10 -17.46 -5.58
N ILE A 20 8.68 -16.70 -6.51
CA ILE A 20 10.08 -16.28 -6.42
C ILE A 20 10.39 -15.44 -5.18
N LEU A 21 9.42 -14.64 -4.71
CA LEU A 21 9.55 -13.85 -3.49
C LEU A 21 9.39 -14.72 -2.24
N GLN A 22 8.49 -15.71 -2.29
CA GLN A 22 8.34 -16.70 -1.24
C GLN A 22 9.64 -17.51 -1.05
N ASP A 23 10.22 -18.01 -2.14
CA ASP A 23 11.48 -18.77 -2.10
C ASP A 23 12.62 -17.93 -1.48
N ARG A 24 12.67 -16.63 -1.80
CA ARG A 24 13.65 -15.70 -1.21
C ARG A 24 13.45 -15.52 0.29
N ILE A 25 12.22 -15.36 0.74
CA ILE A 25 11.88 -15.20 2.16
C ILE A 25 12.24 -16.46 2.93
N PHE A 26 11.83 -17.63 2.46
CA PHE A 26 12.15 -18.90 3.11
C PHE A 26 13.66 -19.15 3.19
N LYS A 27 14.40 -18.76 2.16
CA LYS A 27 15.88 -18.80 2.23
C LYS A 27 16.43 -17.90 3.34
N GLN A 28 15.90 -16.67 3.49
CA GLN A 28 16.36 -15.75 4.55
C GLN A 28 15.96 -16.26 5.94
N GLU A 29 14.85 -16.96 6.07
CA GLU A 29 14.43 -17.63 7.31
C GLU A 29 15.39 -18.77 7.66
N GLN A 30 15.72 -19.64 6.70
CA GLN A 30 16.71 -20.73 6.89
C GLN A 30 18.10 -20.20 7.28
N GLU A 31 18.49 -19.03 6.77
CA GLU A 31 19.72 -18.33 7.13
C GLU A 31 19.66 -17.64 8.51
N GLY A 32 18.50 -17.69 9.17
CA GLY A 32 18.27 -17.06 10.48
C GLY A 32 18.26 -15.53 10.48
N LYS A 33 17.98 -14.90 9.33
CA LYS A 33 17.89 -13.45 9.17
C LYS A 33 16.47 -12.93 9.38
N ILE A 34 15.49 -13.78 9.13
CA ILE A 34 14.06 -13.48 9.27
C ILE A 34 13.43 -14.58 10.13
N GLU A 35 12.47 -14.22 10.96
CA GLU A 35 11.58 -15.14 11.65
C GLU A 35 10.15 -14.87 11.17
N ILE A 36 9.47 -15.90 10.62
CA ILE A 36 8.09 -15.77 10.17
C ILE A 36 7.15 -16.18 11.32
N LEU A 37 6.26 -15.28 11.71
CA LEU A 37 5.23 -15.52 12.71
C LEU A 37 3.90 -15.73 12.00
N TRP A 38 3.57 -17.01 11.79
CA TRP A 38 2.33 -17.44 11.15
C TRP A 38 1.12 -17.28 12.06
N ASP A 39 -0.07 -17.18 11.46
CA ASP A 39 -1.35 -17.06 12.18
C ASP A 39 -1.36 -15.93 13.22
N THR A 40 -0.56 -14.91 12.97
CA THR A 40 -0.25 -13.84 13.94
C THR A 40 -0.69 -12.49 13.41
N GLN A 41 -1.29 -11.68 14.27
CA GLN A 41 -1.74 -10.34 13.95
C GLN A 41 -1.11 -9.31 14.91
N LEU A 42 -0.80 -8.14 14.39
CA LEU A 42 -0.39 -7.00 15.21
C LEU A 42 -1.62 -6.44 15.93
N LYS A 43 -1.52 -6.29 17.27
CA LYS A 43 -2.54 -5.65 18.11
C LYS A 43 -2.17 -4.23 18.46
N GLU A 44 -0.92 -4.00 18.82
CA GLU A 44 -0.47 -2.72 19.32
C GLU A 44 1.02 -2.52 19.01
N VAL A 45 1.40 -1.29 18.72
CA VAL A 45 2.80 -0.85 18.66
C VAL A 45 3.11 -0.13 19.96
N ILE A 46 4.12 -0.61 20.67
CA ILE A 46 4.56 -0.07 21.96
C ILE A 46 5.74 0.88 21.70
N GLY A 47 5.72 2.02 22.35
CA GLY A 47 6.78 3.01 22.22
C GLY A 47 6.82 3.97 23.38
N ASP A 48 7.85 4.81 23.39
CA ASP A 48 8.05 5.91 24.32
C ASP A 48 8.40 7.20 23.55
N GLU A 49 8.85 8.23 24.25
CA GLU A 49 9.28 9.50 23.64
C GLU A 49 10.46 9.40 22.67
N ASN A 50 11.19 8.28 22.68
CA ASN A 50 12.33 8.01 21.79
C ASN A 50 11.92 7.18 20.56
N GLY A 51 10.70 6.64 20.51
CA GLY A 51 10.17 5.88 19.38
C GLY A 51 9.61 4.51 19.74
N VAL A 52 9.61 3.61 18.75
CA VAL A 52 9.09 2.25 18.91
C VAL A 52 10.04 1.41 19.74
N THR A 53 9.51 0.77 20.80
CA THR A 53 10.26 -0.14 21.68
C THR A 53 9.80 -1.59 21.58
N GLY A 54 8.59 -1.83 21.07
CA GLY A 54 8.06 -3.18 20.95
C GLY A 54 6.74 -3.27 20.20
N ILE A 55 6.26 -4.50 20.07
CA ILE A 55 4.96 -4.83 19.50
C ILE A 55 4.25 -5.87 20.34
N LYS A 56 2.94 -5.73 20.44
CA LYS A 56 2.04 -6.72 20.99
C LYS A 56 1.35 -7.45 19.85
N LEU A 57 1.44 -8.75 19.85
CA LEU A 57 0.91 -9.63 18.83
C LEU A 57 -0.14 -10.57 19.42
N ASP A 58 -1.05 -11.01 18.58
CA ASP A 58 -2.01 -12.07 18.88
C ASP A 58 -1.76 -13.25 17.94
N ASN A 59 -1.43 -14.39 18.52
CA ASN A 59 -1.33 -15.65 17.81
C ASN A 59 -2.47 -16.57 18.30
N LYS A 60 -3.56 -16.64 17.53
CA LYS A 60 -4.74 -17.48 17.85
C LYS A 60 -5.25 -17.32 19.29
N GLY A 61 -5.29 -16.10 19.79
CA GLY A 61 -5.74 -15.79 21.16
C GLY A 61 -4.63 -15.80 22.22
N SER A 62 -3.40 -16.14 21.84
CA SER A 62 -2.23 -16.04 22.71
C SER A 62 -1.49 -14.74 22.47
N GLU A 63 -1.29 -13.97 23.52
CA GLU A 63 -0.55 -12.72 23.45
C GLU A 63 0.96 -12.96 23.44
N ILE A 64 1.67 -12.31 22.52
CA ILE A 64 3.12 -12.35 22.38
C ILE A 64 3.64 -10.91 22.37
N ILE A 65 4.67 -10.62 23.14
CA ILE A 65 5.38 -9.33 23.10
C ILE A 65 6.76 -9.56 22.49
N LYS A 66 7.11 -8.74 21.50
CA LYS A 66 8.45 -8.72 20.87
C LYS A 66 9.05 -7.32 20.99
N GLU A 67 10.32 -7.24 21.40
CA GLU A 67 11.08 -6.00 21.35
C GLU A 67 11.51 -5.72 19.91
N VAL A 68 11.18 -4.54 19.40
CA VAL A 68 11.53 -4.07 18.05
C VAL A 68 11.78 -2.56 18.07
N MET A 69 12.61 -2.07 17.18
CA MET A 69 12.93 -0.64 17.05
C MET A 69 12.15 0.04 15.94
N GLY A 70 11.30 -0.68 15.23
CA GLY A 70 10.48 -0.13 14.15
C GLY A 70 9.49 -1.15 13.61
N VAL A 71 8.41 -0.66 13.01
CA VAL A 71 7.33 -1.47 12.45
C VAL A 71 6.95 -0.92 11.08
N PHE A 72 6.83 -1.82 10.09
CA PHE A 72 6.25 -1.52 8.79
C PHE A 72 4.88 -2.19 8.69
N ILE A 73 3.86 -1.39 8.46
CA ILE A 73 2.50 -1.88 8.22
C ILE A 73 2.33 -2.09 6.70
N ALA A 74 2.43 -3.34 6.26
CA ALA A 74 2.37 -3.72 4.84
C ALA A 74 1.18 -4.64 4.56
N ILE A 75 -0.03 -4.23 4.98
CA ILE A 75 -1.26 -5.04 4.93
C ILE A 75 -2.17 -4.72 3.75
N GLY A 76 -1.74 -3.85 2.85
CA GLY A 76 -2.49 -3.36 1.70
C GLY A 76 -2.67 -1.85 1.72
N HIS A 77 -3.35 -1.35 0.70
CA HIS A 77 -3.62 0.07 0.52
C HIS A 77 -5.13 0.31 0.47
N LYS A 78 -5.55 1.41 1.07
CA LYS A 78 -6.87 1.99 0.90
C LYS A 78 -6.66 3.42 0.37
N PRO A 79 -7.23 3.80 -0.78
CA PRO A 79 -7.08 5.15 -1.29
C PRO A 79 -7.81 6.14 -0.37
N ASN A 80 -7.23 7.33 -0.18
CA ASN A 80 -7.85 8.41 0.61
C ASN A 80 -8.81 9.22 -0.26
N THR A 81 -9.90 8.62 -0.66
CA THR A 81 -10.87 9.15 -1.64
C THR A 81 -12.27 9.33 -1.08
N GLU A 82 -12.50 8.96 0.19
CA GLU A 82 -13.81 9.03 0.84
C GLU A 82 -14.43 10.44 0.77
N MET A 83 -13.61 11.49 0.81
CA MET A 83 -14.06 12.89 0.72
C MET A 83 -14.64 13.25 -0.65
N PHE A 84 -14.44 12.43 -1.68
CA PHE A 84 -14.93 12.64 -3.04
C PHE A 84 -16.08 11.71 -3.43
N SER A 85 -16.52 10.82 -2.53
CA SER A 85 -17.48 9.75 -2.82
C SER A 85 -18.83 10.27 -3.36
N ASP A 86 -19.25 11.45 -2.89
CA ASP A 86 -20.52 12.07 -3.31
C ASP A 86 -20.34 13.03 -4.51
N GLN A 87 -19.13 13.21 -5.01
CA GLN A 87 -18.80 14.19 -6.05
C GLN A 87 -18.28 13.54 -7.33
N LEU A 88 -17.56 12.43 -7.22
CA LEU A 88 -16.91 11.74 -8.33
C LEU A 88 -17.43 10.31 -8.46
N GLU A 89 -17.45 9.81 -9.67
CA GLU A 89 -17.70 8.39 -9.90
C GLU A 89 -16.57 7.54 -9.32
N MET A 90 -16.95 6.52 -8.52
CA MET A 90 -16.04 5.68 -7.78
C MET A 90 -16.27 4.20 -8.11
N ASP A 91 -15.18 3.43 -8.17
CA ASP A 91 -15.21 1.98 -8.23
C ASP A 91 -14.35 1.39 -7.10
N ASN A 92 -14.96 0.64 -6.17
CA ASN A 92 -14.28 0.05 -5.00
C ASN A 92 -13.42 1.05 -4.19
N GLY A 93 -13.87 2.32 -4.13
CA GLY A 93 -13.17 3.39 -3.44
C GLY A 93 -12.07 4.07 -4.27
N TYR A 94 -11.88 3.68 -5.54
CA TYR A 94 -10.98 4.37 -6.48
C TYR A 94 -11.75 5.31 -7.37
N ILE A 95 -11.14 6.45 -7.72
CA ILE A 95 -11.75 7.41 -8.65
C ILE A 95 -11.71 6.83 -10.05
N VAL A 96 -12.88 6.76 -10.70
CA VAL A 96 -12.97 6.33 -12.09
C VAL A 96 -12.46 7.42 -13.02
N ILE A 97 -11.54 7.05 -13.91
CA ILE A 97 -11.00 7.93 -14.95
C ILE A 97 -11.40 7.44 -16.34
N LYS A 98 -11.49 8.35 -17.28
CA LYS A 98 -11.80 8.04 -18.67
C LYS A 98 -10.58 7.41 -19.33
N SER A 99 -10.48 6.10 -19.34
CA SER A 99 -9.46 5.40 -20.14
C SER A 99 -9.83 5.52 -21.63
N GLY A 100 -9.18 6.37 -22.42
CA GLY A 100 -9.74 6.56 -23.72
C GLY A 100 -8.83 6.89 -24.89
N LEU A 101 -9.21 6.37 -26.04
CA LEU A 101 -8.68 6.66 -27.37
C LEU A 101 -8.96 8.11 -27.82
N LYS A 102 -9.73 8.90 -27.06
CA LYS A 102 -10.17 10.26 -27.42
C LYS A 102 -9.50 11.38 -26.65
N GLY A 103 -8.40 11.09 -25.96
CA GLY A 103 -7.69 12.04 -25.10
C GLY A 103 -8.29 12.18 -23.71
N SER A 104 -7.61 12.96 -22.85
CA SER A 104 -8.02 13.19 -21.45
C SER A 104 -8.20 11.90 -20.65
N VAL A 105 -7.17 11.06 -20.67
CA VAL A 105 -7.15 9.74 -20.01
C VAL A 105 -7.42 9.87 -18.51
N THR A 106 -6.95 10.96 -17.90
CA THR A 106 -7.03 11.20 -16.46
C THR A 106 -8.27 11.97 -16.01
N SER A 107 -9.16 12.36 -16.96
CA SER A 107 -10.42 13.05 -16.63
C SER A 107 -11.34 12.15 -15.82
N THR A 108 -11.97 12.75 -14.82
CA THR A 108 -12.97 12.09 -13.97
C THR A 108 -14.38 12.28 -14.55
N SER A 109 -15.42 11.90 -13.79
CA SER A 109 -16.83 12.16 -14.12
C SER A 109 -17.19 13.65 -14.10
N VAL A 110 -16.38 14.49 -13.44
CA VAL A 110 -16.61 15.94 -13.33
C VAL A 110 -15.61 16.68 -14.24
N GLU A 111 -16.13 17.59 -15.07
CA GLU A 111 -15.32 18.38 -15.99
C GLU A 111 -14.32 19.26 -15.26
N GLY A 112 -13.07 19.27 -15.74
CA GLY A 112 -11.97 20.03 -15.14
C GLY A 112 -11.35 19.37 -13.89
N VAL A 113 -11.81 18.17 -13.54
CA VAL A 113 -11.22 17.38 -12.45
C VAL A 113 -10.51 16.16 -13.04
N PHE A 114 -9.25 15.99 -12.65
CA PHE A 114 -8.36 14.94 -13.13
C PHE A 114 -7.86 14.11 -11.94
N ALA A 115 -7.66 12.80 -12.13
CA ALA A 115 -7.12 11.92 -11.11
C ALA A 115 -5.96 11.10 -11.65
N ALA A 116 -4.92 10.90 -10.82
CA ALA A 116 -3.72 10.16 -11.17
C ALA A 116 -3.13 9.45 -9.96
N GLY A 117 -2.36 8.40 -10.21
CA GLY A 117 -1.69 7.62 -9.18
C GLY A 117 -2.61 6.67 -8.44
N ASP A 118 -2.24 6.33 -7.21
CA ASP A 118 -2.89 5.28 -6.41
C ASP A 118 -4.38 5.54 -6.12
N VAL A 119 -4.86 6.77 -6.27
CA VAL A 119 -6.29 7.09 -6.09
C VAL A 119 -7.17 6.59 -7.23
N SER A 120 -6.58 6.30 -8.40
CA SER A 120 -7.27 5.78 -9.61
C SER A 120 -6.68 4.45 -10.11
N ASP A 121 -5.49 4.05 -9.64
CA ASP A 121 -4.83 2.79 -10.02
C ASP A 121 -5.05 1.71 -8.95
N GLN A 122 -6.12 0.93 -9.09
CA GLN A 122 -6.38 -0.19 -8.19
C GLN A 122 -5.56 -1.46 -8.49
N ILE A 123 -4.83 -1.50 -9.63
CA ILE A 123 -4.19 -2.72 -10.14
C ILE A 123 -2.68 -2.71 -9.87
N TYR A 124 -1.97 -1.72 -10.39
CA TYR A 124 -0.50 -1.71 -10.39
C TYR A 124 0.09 -1.08 -9.14
N ARG A 125 -0.36 0.13 -8.78
CA ARG A 125 0.08 0.87 -7.57
C ARG A 125 1.59 0.94 -7.44
N GLN A 126 2.25 1.32 -8.54
CA GLN A 126 3.69 1.47 -8.61
C GLN A 126 4.07 2.94 -8.77
N ALA A 127 5.21 3.33 -8.20
CA ALA A 127 5.69 4.71 -8.31
C ALA A 127 5.84 5.16 -9.77
N ILE A 128 6.28 4.27 -10.65
CA ILE A 128 6.47 4.58 -12.08
C ILE A 128 5.12 4.78 -12.80
N THR A 129 4.09 3.99 -12.48
CA THR A 129 2.75 4.20 -13.05
C THR A 129 2.15 5.50 -12.54
N SER A 130 2.28 5.79 -11.25
CA SER A 130 1.83 7.05 -10.66
C SER A 130 2.51 8.27 -11.29
N ALA A 131 3.82 8.20 -11.56
CA ALA A 131 4.56 9.27 -12.24
C ALA A 131 4.05 9.47 -13.68
N GLY A 132 3.82 8.38 -14.42
CA GLY A 132 3.28 8.42 -15.79
C GLY A 132 1.88 9.04 -15.84
N PHE A 133 0.97 8.59 -14.98
CA PHE A 133 -0.38 9.17 -14.88
C PHE A 133 -0.36 10.62 -14.40
N GLY A 134 0.56 11.00 -13.50
CA GLY A 134 0.75 12.38 -13.07
C GLY A 134 1.16 13.29 -14.23
N CYS A 135 2.07 12.84 -15.09
CA CYS A 135 2.44 13.58 -16.32
C CYS A 135 1.23 13.72 -17.25
N MET A 136 0.45 12.66 -17.49
CA MET A 136 -0.75 12.72 -18.31
C MET A 136 -1.79 13.67 -17.74
N ALA A 137 -2.00 13.66 -16.42
CA ALA A 137 -2.96 14.56 -15.76
C ALA A 137 -2.55 16.03 -15.92
N ALA A 138 -1.26 16.34 -15.84
CA ALA A 138 -0.77 17.70 -16.07
C ALA A 138 -1.05 18.17 -17.50
N LEU A 139 -0.80 17.32 -18.50
CA LEU A 139 -1.08 17.63 -19.91
C LEU A 139 -2.57 17.75 -20.20
N ASP A 140 -3.40 16.88 -19.60
CA ASP A 140 -4.86 16.96 -19.72
C ASP A 140 -5.40 18.26 -19.10
N ALA A 141 -4.86 18.69 -17.97
CA ALA A 141 -5.23 19.94 -17.32
C ALA A 141 -4.80 21.17 -18.14
N GLU A 142 -3.56 21.17 -18.67
CA GLU A 142 -3.05 22.24 -19.56
C GLU A 142 -3.94 22.40 -20.78
N LYS A 143 -4.28 21.29 -21.44
CA LYS A 143 -5.16 21.29 -22.59
C LYS A 143 -6.55 21.86 -22.24
N TYR A 144 -7.16 21.40 -21.17
CA TYR A 144 -8.46 21.89 -20.69
C TYR A 144 -8.46 23.41 -20.45
N LEU A 145 -7.39 23.95 -19.86
CA LEU A 145 -7.27 25.38 -19.60
C LEU A 145 -7.03 26.20 -20.89
N SER A 146 -6.39 25.63 -21.90
CA SER A 146 -6.13 26.30 -23.17
C SER A 146 -7.34 26.36 -24.11
N GLU A 147 -8.32 25.48 -23.89
CA GLU A 147 -9.56 25.41 -24.68
C GLU A 147 -10.70 26.25 -24.10
N LYS A 148 -10.48 26.90 -22.94
CA LYS A 148 -11.41 27.85 -22.29
C LYS A 148 -11.03 29.29 -22.54
#